data_212aab27c5f23756d2de8b0bb68e8e9d
#
_entry.id   212aab27c5f23756d2de8b0bb68e8e9d
#
_cell.length_a   1.000
_cell.length_b   1.000
_cell.length_c   1.000
_cell.angle_alpha   90.00
_cell.angle_beta   90.00
_cell.angle_gamma   90.00
#
_symmetry.space_group_name_H-M   'P 1'
#
loop_
_entity.id
_entity.type
_entity.pdbx_description
1 polymer ?
#
loop_
_entity_poly.entity_id
_entity_poly.type
_entity_poly.pdbx_seq_one_letter_code
_entity_poly.pdbx_strand_id
1 'polypeptide(L)'
;MTKSLIIDPSEVRRPGHVKFPDIPVNQYRFDRDTEIARYGKDGLVQMLHDMIVVRTFESMLDSIKKTGAWEGVEYNHRGPAHLGIGQESAYVGQSFVLSPQDFIFGSHRSHGEILAKCYSAMHQMDDGQLEDIMKGFLGGETLSYAEKIGYSDTKDLTENFILFGALAEIFARKSGFNRGLGGSMHTFFLPFGSYPNNAIVGGSAPIANGAALFKRINRKPGIVISNVGDAALACGPVWEALNFASM
;
A
#
# COMPACT_ATOMS: atom_id res chain seq x y z
N MET A 1 -15.72 -17.98 -15.86
CA MET A 1 -17.20 -18.14 -15.89
C MET A 1 -17.80 -17.17 -14.91
N THR A 2 -18.72 -16.33 -15.34
CA THR A 2 -19.54 -15.52 -14.45
C THR A 2 -20.41 -16.48 -13.64
N LYS A 3 -20.30 -16.45 -12.31
CA LYS A 3 -21.27 -17.18 -11.47
C LYS A 3 -22.59 -16.43 -11.58
N SER A 4 -23.55 -17.00 -12.29
CA SER A 4 -24.93 -16.55 -12.19
C SER A 4 -25.52 -17.16 -10.91
N LEU A 5 -25.92 -16.32 -9.99
CA LEU A 5 -26.68 -16.75 -8.83
C LEU A 5 -28.15 -16.83 -9.27
N ILE A 6 -28.68 -18.05 -9.41
CA ILE A 6 -30.10 -18.25 -9.65
C ILE A 6 -30.75 -18.40 -8.29
N ILE A 7 -31.58 -17.43 -7.92
CA ILE A 7 -32.35 -17.46 -6.68
C ILE A 7 -33.79 -17.81 -7.07
N ASP A 8 -34.29 -18.97 -6.59
CA ASP A 8 -35.68 -19.31 -6.71
C ASP A 8 -36.50 -18.60 -5.61
N PRO A 9 -37.38 -17.69 -5.97
CA PRO A 9 -38.18 -16.95 -5.00
C PRO A 9 -39.05 -17.85 -4.12
N SER A 10 -39.45 -19.04 -4.59
CA SER A 10 -40.25 -19.97 -3.82
C SER A 10 -39.43 -20.62 -2.69
N GLU A 11 -38.13 -20.82 -2.91
CA GLU A 11 -37.23 -21.38 -1.90
C GLU A 11 -36.85 -20.37 -0.82
N VAL A 12 -36.51 -19.15 -1.22
CA VAL A 12 -36.10 -18.10 -0.25
C VAL A 12 -37.25 -17.57 0.61
N ARG A 13 -38.51 -17.80 0.20
CA ARG A 13 -39.73 -17.44 0.96
C ARG A 13 -40.21 -18.53 1.92
N ARG A 14 -39.56 -19.71 1.92
CA ARG A 14 -39.94 -20.78 2.86
C ARG A 14 -39.55 -20.38 4.28
N PRO A 15 -40.39 -20.70 5.27
CA PRO A 15 -39.98 -20.53 6.67
C PRO A 15 -38.70 -21.31 6.96
N GLY A 16 -37.78 -20.67 7.62
CA GLY A 16 -36.46 -21.29 7.91
C GLY A 16 -35.66 -20.47 8.88
N HIS A 17 -34.42 -20.93 9.13
CA HIS A 17 -33.48 -20.25 9.98
C HIS A 17 -32.16 -20.01 9.21
N VAL A 18 -31.65 -18.79 9.28
CA VAL A 18 -30.28 -18.49 8.81
C VAL A 18 -29.33 -18.78 9.96
N LYS A 19 -28.40 -19.73 9.76
CA LYS A 19 -27.34 -20.02 10.71
C LYS A 19 -26.04 -19.45 10.17
N PHE A 20 -25.32 -18.69 11.01
CA PHE A 20 -23.97 -18.24 10.72
C PHE A 20 -22.98 -19.20 11.38
N PRO A 21 -21.88 -19.57 10.70
CA PRO A 21 -20.79 -20.31 11.36
C PRO A 21 -20.17 -19.43 12.44
N ASP A 22 -19.55 -20.07 13.41
CA ASP A 22 -18.78 -19.37 14.43
C ASP A 22 -17.66 -18.55 13.77
N ILE A 23 -17.51 -17.30 14.20
CA ILE A 23 -16.44 -16.43 13.74
C ILE A 23 -15.26 -16.56 14.70
N PRO A 24 -14.14 -17.17 14.27
CA PRO A 24 -12.98 -17.30 15.14
C PRO A 24 -12.36 -15.94 15.43
N VAL A 25 -12.12 -15.65 16.70
CA VAL A 25 -11.45 -14.42 17.16
C VAL A 25 -10.25 -14.77 18.03
N ASN A 26 -9.19 -13.96 17.96
CA ASN A 26 -7.98 -14.11 18.79
C ASN A 26 -7.34 -15.52 18.69
N GLN A 27 -7.37 -16.12 17.50
CA GLN A 27 -6.85 -17.47 17.30
C GLN A 27 -5.32 -17.52 17.15
N TYR A 28 -4.71 -16.41 16.74
CA TYR A 28 -3.26 -16.37 16.56
C TYR A 28 -2.53 -16.63 17.89
N ARG A 29 -1.55 -17.49 17.83
CA ARG A 29 -0.59 -17.74 18.91
C ARG A 29 0.80 -17.66 18.31
N PHE A 30 1.59 -16.73 18.85
CA PHE A 30 2.99 -16.60 18.43
C PHE A 30 3.78 -17.86 18.80
N ASP A 31 4.46 -18.40 17.81
CA ASP A 31 5.48 -19.43 18.00
C ASP A 31 6.66 -19.14 17.07
N ARG A 32 7.82 -18.88 17.67
CA ARG A 32 9.01 -18.46 16.95
C ARG A 32 9.44 -19.43 15.86
N ASP A 33 9.42 -20.73 16.17
CA ASP A 33 9.94 -21.73 15.24
C ASP A 33 8.97 -21.94 14.07
N THR A 34 7.69 -21.83 14.31
CA THR A 34 6.65 -21.78 13.25
C THR A 34 6.83 -20.57 12.34
N GLU A 35 7.07 -19.39 12.89
CA GLU A 35 7.26 -18.18 12.08
C GLU A 35 8.57 -18.24 11.27
N ILE A 36 9.65 -18.76 11.86
CA ILE A 36 10.92 -18.98 11.13
C ILE A 36 10.72 -20.03 10.01
N ALA A 37 9.97 -21.09 10.26
CA ALA A 37 9.68 -22.09 9.22
C ALA A 37 8.85 -21.51 8.08
N ARG A 38 7.94 -20.57 8.38
CA ARG A 38 7.03 -19.95 7.41
C ARG A 38 7.70 -18.90 6.54
N TYR A 39 8.49 -18.02 7.14
CA TYR A 39 9.03 -16.83 6.48
C TYR A 39 10.54 -16.87 6.26
N GLY A 40 11.24 -17.80 6.89
CA GLY A 40 12.70 -17.80 6.96
C GLY A 40 13.25 -16.71 7.89
N LYS A 41 14.49 -16.88 8.34
CA LYS A 41 15.16 -15.84 9.15
C LYS A 41 15.37 -14.56 8.34
N ASP A 42 15.79 -14.69 7.09
CA ASP A 42 16.06 -13.54 6.22
C ASP A 42 14.78 -12.76 5.91
N GLY A 43 13.67 -13.45 5.66
CA GLY A 43 12.37 -12.82 5.48
C GLY A 43 11.90 -12.05 6.72
N LEU A 44 12.11 -12.60 7.93
CA LEU A 44 11.79 -11.88 9.16
C LEU A 44 12.70 -10.66 9.40
N VAL A 45 13.98 -10.76 9.06
CA VAL A 45 14.92 -9.62 9.11
C VAL A 45 14.51 -8.55 8.10
N GLN A 46 14.10 -8.96 6.89
CA GLN A 46 13.60 -8.04 5.87
C GLN A 46 12.33 -7.30 6.32
N MET A 47 11.36 -8.02 6.91
CA MET A 47 10.17 -7.37 7.50
C MET A 47 10.55 -6.33 8.56
N LEU A 48 11.53 -6.65 9.43
CA LEU A 48 12.00 -5.73 10.45
C LEU A 48 12.66 -4.50 9.81
N HIS A 49 13.50 -4.71 8.80
CA HIS A 49 14.12 -3.62 8.03
C HIS A 49 13.05 -2.68 7.45
N ASP A 50 12.08 -3.22 6.73
CA ASP A 50 11.02 -2.44 6.09
C ASP A 50 10.17 -1.67 7.13
N MET A 51 9.90 -2.28 8.30
CA MET A 51 9.23 -1.57 9.41
C MET A 51 10.08 -0.40 9.96
N ILE A 52 11.39 -0.58 10.08
CA ILE A 52 12.30 0.48 10.54
C ILE A 52 12.32 1.63 9.53
N VAL A 53 12.40 1.32 8.24
CA VAL A 53 12.36 2.34 7.18
C VAL A 53 11.06 3.14 7.23
N VAL A 54 9.92 2.48 7.30
CA VAL A 54 8.61 3.15 7.42
C VAL A 54 8.57 4.03 8.68
N ARG A 55 9.01 3.51 9.84
CA ARG A 55 9.06 4.26 11.08
C ARG A 55 9.96 5.50 10.97
N THR A 56 11.14 5.35 10.39
CA THR A 56 12.10 6.45 10.23
C THR A 56 11.55 7.52 9.29
N PHE A 57 10.96 7.12 8.17
CA PHE A 57 10.32 8.03 7.21
C PHE A 57 9.19 8.84 7.84
N GLU A 58 8.30 8.18 8.57
CA GLU A 58 7.19 8.84 9.27
C GLU A 58 7.67 9.75 10.41
N SER A 59 8.70 9.31 11.15
CA SER A 59 9.29 10.11 12.24
C SER A 59 9.99 11.37 11.72
N MET A 60 10.64 11.28 10.57
CA MET A 60 11.21 12.43 9.86
C MET A 60 10.12 13.44 9.49
N LEU A 61 9.03 12.99 8.89
CA LEU A 61 7.91 13.85 8.55
C LEU A 61 7.27 14.50 9.78
N ASP A 62 7.14 13.75 10.88
CA ASP A 62 6.63 14.27 12.16
C ASP A 62 7.54 15.39 12.70
N SER A 63 8.86 15.15 12.72
CA SER A 63 9.83 16.14 13.17
C SER A 63 9.77 17.41 12.29
N ILE A 64 9.80 17.26 10.98
CA ILE A 64 9.71 18.38 10.03
C ILE A 64 8.42 19.18 10.26
N LYS A 65 7.29 18.51 10.52
CA LYS A 65 6.01 19.19 10.80
C LYS A 65 5.99 19.95 12.12
N LYS A 66 6.61 19.40 13.16
CA LYS A 66 6.59 19.96 14.52
C LYS A 66 7.67 21.01 14.76
N THR A 67 8.86 20.75 14.23
CA THR A 67 10.05 21.55 14.55
C THR A 67 10.62 22.31 13.35
N GLY A 68 10.19 21.98 12.13
CA GLY A 68 10.74 22.54 10.89
C GLY A 68 12.10 21.97 10.51
N ALA A 69 12.55 20.87 11.13
CA ALA A 69 13.86 20.31 10.86
C ALA A 69 13.92 18.78 11.11
N TRP A 70 14.89 18.13 10.46
CA TRP A 70 15.31 16.75 10.72
C TRP A 70 16.83 16.64 10.52
N GLU A 71 17.51 16.12 11.55
CA GLU A 71 18.97 15.90 11.54
C GLU A 71 19.79 17.09 11.00
N GLY A 72 19.42 18.29 11.42
CA GLY A 72 20.09 19.53 11.02
C GLY A 72 19.66 20.10 9.66
N VAL A 73 18.77 19.41 8.93
CA VAL A 73 18.18 19.90 7.69
C VAL A 73 16.88 20.63 8.00
N GLU A 74 16.85 21.94 7.77
CA GLU A 74 15.65 22.76 7.93
C GLU A 74 14.74 22.65 6.71
N TYR A 75 13.46 22.41 6.94
CA TYR A 75 12.45 22.40 5.90
C TYR A 75 11.07 22.80 6.42
N ASN A 76 10.51 23.88 5.87
CA ASN A 76 9.16 24.33 6.19
C ASN A 76 8.14 23.64 5.28
N HIS A 77 7.61 22.49 5.74
CA HIS A 77 6.55 21.78 5.03
C HIS A 77 5.19 22.39 5.30
N ARG A 78 4.61 23.03 4.28
CA ARG A 78 3.32 23.75 4.39
C ARG A 78 2.09 22.84 4.22
N GLY A 79 2.24 21.70 3.57
CA GLY A 79 1.16 20.75 3.32
C GLY A 79 0.77 19.93 4.56
N PRO A 80 -0.31 19.15 4.49
CA PRO A 80 -0.63 18.17 5.51
C PRO A 80 0.39 17.02 5.48
N ALA A 81 0.58 16.36 6.63
CA ALA A 81 1.24 15.08 6.74
C ALA A 81 0.41 14.22 7.68
N HIS A 82 -0.33 13.29 7.13
CA HIS A 82 -1.16 12.36 7.90
C HIS A 82 -0.35 11.09 8.17
N LEU A 83 0.21 11.02 9.36
CA LEU A 83 1.16 9.98 9.74
C LEU A 83 0.46 8.71 10.22
N GLY A 84 1.08 7.58 9.93
CA GLY A 84 0.67 6.24 10.36
C GLY A 84 1.62 5.60 11.38
N ILE A 85 2.38 6.41 12.13
CA ILE A 85 3.33 5.93 13.16
C ILE A 85 2.63 4.97 14.12
N GLY A 86 3.21 3.79 14.33
CA GLY A 86 2.65 2.73 15.16
C GLY A 86 1.92 1.64 14.37
N GLN A 87 1.76 1.79 13.05
CA GLN A 87 1.08 0.82 12.19
C GLN A 87 2.05 0.07 11.26
N GLU A 88 3.36 0.17 11.47
CA GLU A 88 4.39 -0.39 10.59
C GLU A 88 4.20 -1.89 10.37
N SER A 89 3.88 -2.63 11.42
CA SER A 89 3.66 -4.08 11.33
C SER A 89 2.42 -4.45 10.50
N ALA A 90 1.38 -3.61 10.49
CA ALA A 90 0.21 -3.81 9.66
C ALA A 90 0.55 -3.57 8.18
N TYR A 91 1.27 -2.49 7.88
CA TYR A 91 1.68 -2.16 6.52
C TYR A 91 2.61 -3.20 5.91
N VAL A 92 3.69 -3.53 6.64
CA VAL A 92 4.69 -4.49 6.16
C VAL A 92 4.14 -5.91 6.16
N GLY A 93 3.45 -6.34 7.21
CA GLY A 93 2.87 -7.67 7.29
C GLY A 93 1.84 -7.94 6.18
N GLN A 94 1.02 -6.95 5.82
CA GLN A 94 0.11 -7.06 4.70
C GLN A 94 0.86 -7.14 3.37
N SER A 95 1.84 -6.27 3.17
CA SER A 95 2.51 -6.09 1.87
C SER A 95 3.53 -7.19 1.57
N PHE A 96 4.15 -7.78 2.59
CA PHE A 96 5.21 -8.78 2.44
C PHE A 96 4.80 -9.99 1.59
N VAL A 97 3.53 -10.38 1.64
CA VAL A 97 2.99 -11.51 0.88
C VAL A 97 2.41 -11.12 -0.49
N LEU A 98 2.41 -9.85 -0.83
CA LEU A 98 1.86 -9.35 -2.08
C LEU A 98 2.91 -9.37 -3.19
N SER A 99 2.48 -9.74 -4.39
CA SER A 99 3.29 -9.70 -5.60
C SER A 99 3.25 -8.30 -6.26
N PRO A 100 4.15 -8.01 -7.22
CA PRO A 100 4.06 -6.79 -8.02
C PRO A 100 2.74 -6.62 -8.78
N GLN A 101 2.05 -7.75 -9.09
CA GLN A 101 0.76 -7.71 -9.76
C GLN A 101 -0.42 -7.42 -8.83
N ASP A 102 -0.25 -7.48 -7.51
CA ASP A 102 -1.30 -7.15 -6.57
C ASP A 102 -1.42 -5.64 -6.39
N PHE A 103 -2.64 -5.13 -6.31
CA PHE A 103 -2.89 -3.70 -6.17
C PHE A 103 -3.33 -3.37 -4.74
N ILE A 104 -2.79 -2.29 -4.20
CA ILE A 104 -3.20 -1.75 -2.90
C ILE A 104 -3.78 -0.35 -3.08
N PHE A 105 -4.92 -0.11 -2.46
CA PHE A 105 -5.56 1.19 -2.34
C PHE A 105 -5.63 1.57 -0.88
N GLY A 106 -5.08 2.72 -0.54
CA GLY A 106 -5.01 3.20 0.83
C GLY A 106 -5.95 4.36 1.13
N SER A 107 -5.88 4.84 2.36
CA SER A 107 -6.56 6.02 2.85
C SER A 107 -5.64 7.25 2.79
N HIS A 108 -6.03 8.33 3.46
CA HIS A 108 -5.19 9.52 3.60
C HIS A 108 -3.91 9.32 4.45
N ARG A 109 -3.79 8.20 5.21
CA ARG A 109 -2.64 7.84 6.06
C ARG A 109 -1.84 6.70 5.47
N SER A 110 -1.57 6.70 4.18
CA SER A 110 -1.04 5.53 3.49
C SER A 110 0.44 5.61 3.12
N HIS A 111 1.24 6.51 3.71
CA HIS A 111 2.69 6.53 3.45
C HIS A 111 3.33 5.16 3.70
N GLY A 112 3.06 4.56 4.87
CA GLY A 112 3.57 3.24 5.21
C GLY A 112 3.07 2.13 4.29
N GLU A 113 1.80 2.19 3.85
CA GLU A 113 1.23 1.24 2.89
C GLU A 113 1.94 1.31 1.53
N ILE A 114 2.20 2.55 1.04
CA ILE A 114 2.87 2.79 -0.22
C ILE A 114 4.30 2.28 -0.16
N LEU A 115 5.05 2.66 0.88
CA LEU A 115 6.43 2.23 1.06
C LEU A 115 6.50 0.71 1.18
N ALA A 116 5.73 0.09 2.07
CA ALA A 116 5.74 -1.35 2.27
C ALA A 116 5.38 -2.12 0.98
N LYS A 117 4.41 -1.63 0.20
CA LYS A 117 4.05 -2.25 -1.09
C LYS A 117 5.16 -2.09 -2.13
N CYS A 118 5.81 -0.93 -2.20
CA CYS A 118 6.93 -0.70 -3.10
C CYS A 118 8.13 -1.59 -2.72
N TYR A 119 8.43 -1.72 -1.44
CA TYR A 119 9.48 -2.62 -0.95
C TYR A 119 9.19 -4.08 -1.29
N SER A 120 7.96 -4.54 -1.04
CA SER A 120 7.54 -5.89 -1.43
C SER A 120 7.75 -6.16 -2.92
N ALA A 121 7.39 -5.22 -3.79
CA ALA A 121 7.60 -5.34 -5.22
C ALA A 121 9.10 -5.34 -5.58
N MET A 122 9.88 -4.44 -4.99
CA MET A 122 11.32 -4.35 -5.18
C MET A 122 12.02 -5.67 -4.84
N HIS A 123 11.66 -6.32 -3.73
CA HIS A 123 12.29 -7.57 -3.30
C HIS A 123 12.02 -8.73 -4.27
N GLN A 124 10.91 -8.70 -5.00
CA GLN A 124 10.48 -9.78 -5.90
C GLN A 124 10.87 -9.58 -7.37
N MET A 125 11.26 -8.38 -7.75
CA MET A 125 11.70 -8.06 -9.12
C MET A 125 13.20 -8.29 -9.29
N ASP A 126 13.62 -8.67 -10.51
CA ASP A 126 15.04 -8.69 -10.87
C ASP A 126 15.58 -7.28 -11.19
N ASP A 127 16.89 -7.16 -11.23
CA ASP A 127 17.56 -5.87 -11.40
C ASP A 127 17.21 -5.20 -12.74
N GLY A 128 17.07 -5.98 -13.80
CA GLY A 128 16.70 -5.46 -15.12
C GLY A 128 15.30 -4.86 -15.13
N GLN A 129 14.34 -5.52 -14.50
CA GLN A 129 12.97 -5.02 -14.34
C GLN A 129 12.95 -3.70 -13.53
N LEU A 130 13.71 -3.65 -12.45
CA LEU A 130 13.80 -2.45 -11.60
C LEU A 130 14.41 -1.27 -12.38
N GLU A 131 15.50 -1.52 -13.09
CA GLU A 131 16.18 -0.50 -13.89
C GLU A 131 15.27 0.03 -15.01
N ASP A 132 14.58 -0.85 -15.74
CA ASP A 132 13.66 -0.45 -16.81
C ASP A 132 12.53 0.44 -16.28
N ILE A 133 11.97 0.09 -15.11
CA ILE A 133 10.93 0.89 -14.46
C ILE A 133 11.48 2.25 -14.05
N MET A 134 12.60 2.31 -13.36
CA MET A 134 13.19 3.55 -12.88
C MET A 134 13.60 4.48 -14.03
N LYS A 135 14.22 3.93 -15.09
CA LYS A 135 14.62 4.68 -16.30
C LYS A 135 13.41 5.19 -17.09
N GLY A 136 12.36 4.38 -17.21
CA GLY A 136 11.15 4.73 -17.93
C GLY A 136 10.25 5.72 -17.19
N PHE A 137 10.30 5.72 -15.86
CA PHE A 137 9.41 6.55 -15.05
C PHE A 137 9.77 8.02 -15.14
N LEU A 138 8.81 8.85 -15.57
CA LEU A 138 8.99 10.30 -15.80
C LEU A 138 10.23 10.65 -16.64
N GLY A 139 10.64 9.74 -17.56
CA GLY A 139 11.84 9.94 -18.38
C GLY A 139 13.14 9.95 -17.57
N GLY A 140 13.17 9.25 -16.43
CA GLY A 140 14.34 9.17 -15.54
C GLY A 140 14.53 10.36 -14.61
N GLU A 141 13.60 11.32 -14.57
CA GLU A 141 13.74 12.52 -13.72
C GLU A 141 13.92 12.15 -12.24
N THR A 142 13.06 11.30 -11.70
CA THR A 142 13.15 10.83 -10.30
C THR A 142 14.44 10.04 -10.06
N LEU A 143 14.81 9.16 -10.99
CA LEU A 143 16.04 8.36 -10.94
C LEU A 143 17.28 9.25 -10.83
N SER A 144 17.35 10.30 -11.62
CA SER A 144 18.51 11.22 -11.64
C SER A 144 18.80 11.89 -10.29
N TYR A 145 17.82 11.97 -9.40
CA TYR A 145 18.01 12.42 -8.02
C TYR A 145 18.41 11.28 -7.09
N ALA A 146 17.80 10.11 -7.25
CA ALA A 146 18.12 8.93 -6.45
C ALA A 146 19.59 8.52 -6.61
N GLU A 147 20.12 8.56 -7.84
CA GLU A 147 21.53 8.27 -8.14
C GLU A 147 22.52 9.18 -7.40
N LYS A 148 22.15 10.42 -7.08
CA LYS A 148 23.02 11.38 -6.37
C LYS A 148 23.19 11.07 -4.88
N ILE A 149 22.33 10.22 -4.32
CA ILE A 149 22.40 9.81 -2.91
C ILE A 149 23.61 8.86 -2.72
N GLY A 150 24.00 8.12 -3.78
CA GLY A 150 24.94 7.03 -3.75
C GLY A 150 24.25 5.70 -3.49
N TYR A 151 24.76 4.64 -4.08
CA TYR A 151 24.21 3.28 -3.97
C TYR A 151 25.29 2.24 -4.23
N SER A 152 25.09 1.04 -3.72
CA SER A 152 25.99 -0.10 -3.86
C SER A 152 25.56 -1.07 -4.98
N ASP A 153 24.26 -1.22 -5.18
CA ASP A 153 23.66 -2.11 -6.15
C ASP A 153 22.27 -1.60 -6.60
N THR A 154 21.61 -2.35 -7.48
CA THR A 154 20.30 -1.96 -8.05
C THR A 154 19.20 -1.91 -6.99
N LYS A 155 19.24 -2.77 -5.97
CA LYS A 155 18.22 -2.76 -4.89
C LYS A 155 18.37 -1.51 -4.03
N ASP A 156 19.57 -1.16 -3.65
CA ASP A 156 19.90 0.05 -2.90
C ASP A 156 19.50 1.32 -3.70
N LEU A 157 19.80 1.35 -4.99
CA LEU A 157 19.33 2.43 -5.88
C LEU A 157 17.80 2.50 -5.93
N THR A 158 17.12 1.35 -5.98
CA THR A 158 15.65 1.30 -6.01
C THR A 158 15.07 1.77 -4.68
N GLU A 159 15.68 1.45 -3.57
CA GLU A 159 15.29 1.98 -2.25
C GLU A 159 15.40 3.51 -2.23
N ASN A 160 16.53 4.06 -2.66
CA ASN A 160 16.70 5.51 -2.81
C ASN A 160 15.63 6.14 -3.71
N PHE A 161 15.30 5.47 -4.83
CA PHE A 161 14.27 5.92 -5.76
C PHE A 161 12.87 5.93 -5.12
N ILE A 162 12.52 4.89 -4.37
CA ILE A 162 11.23 4.79 -3.66
C ILE A 162 11.11 5.91 -2.61
N LEU A 163 12.11 6.03 -1.75
CA LEU A 163 12.11 7.02 -0.67
C LEU A 163 12.11 8.44 -1.20
N PHE A 164 12.98 8.74 -2.17
CA PHE A 164 13.04 10.06 -2.79
C PHE A 164 11.74 10.39 -3.51
N GLY A 165 11.22 9.49 -4.33
CA GLY A 165 10.00 9.73 -5.11
C GLY A 165 8.77 9.97 -4.23
N ALA A 166 8.63 9.20 -3.14
CA ALA A 166 7.57 9.40 -2.16
C ALA A 166 7.72 10.71 -1.39
N LEU A 167 8.92 11.02 -0.91
CA LEU A 167 9.19 12.26 -0.17
C LEU A 167 9.01 13.50 -1.05
N ALA A 168 9.53 13.47 -2.27
CA ALA A 168 9.37 14.54 -3.23
C ALA A 168 7.89 14.81 -3.57
N GLU A 169 7.08 13.74 -3.65
CA GLU A 169 5.64 13.88 -3.85
C GLU A 169 4.96 14.56 -2.66
N ILE A 170 5.24 14.08 -1.43
CA ILE A 170 4.70 14.67 -0.19
C ILE A 170 5.07 16.16 -0.08
N PHE A 171 6.27 16.52 -0.52
CA PHE A 171 6.76 17.89 -0.52
C PHE A 171 6.35 18.69 -1.75
N ALA A 172 5.43 18.19 -2.56
CA ALA A 172 4.89 18.82 -3.76
C ALA A 172 6.00 19.23 -4.77
N ARG A 173 6.97 18.34 -4.98
CA ARG A 173 8.07 18.53 -5.92
C ARG A 173 7.76 17.85 -7.25
N LYS A 174 8.16 18.48 -8.35
CA LYS A 174 7.96 17.94 -9.71
C LYS A 174 8.61 16.58 -9.95
N SER A 175 9.70 16.28 -9.23
CA SER A 175 10.39 14.98 -9.26
C SER A 175 9.73 13.88 -8.44
N GLY A 176 8.62 14.16 -7.73
CA GLY A 176 7.83 13.18 -7.01
C GLY A 176 7.00 12.28 -7.93
N PHE A 177 6.50 11.17 -7.39
CA PHE A 177 5.81 10.13 -8.15
C PHE A 177 4.60 10.62 -8.96
N ASN A 178 3.93 11.65 -8.50
CA ASN A 178 2.76 12.24 -9.18
C ASN A 178 3.02 13.71 -9.55
N ARG A 179 4.27 14.05 -9.78
CA ARG A 179 4.75 15.42 -10.12
C ARG A 179 4.40 16.47 -9.08
N GLY A 180 4.28 16.05 -7.81
CA GLY A 180 3.94 16.93 -6.69
C GLY A 180 2.47 17.32 -6.61
N LEU A 181 1.60 16.70 -7.41
CA LEU A 181 0.17 17.01 -7.46
C LEU A 181 -0.64 16.23 -6.42
N GLY A 182 -0.12 15.10 -5.93
CA GLY A 182 -0.78 14.25 -4.95
C GLY A 182 -0.55 14.70 -3.51
N GLY A 183 0.65 15.16 -3.21
CA GLY A 183 1.07 15.49 -1.85
C GLY A 183 0.98 14.28 -0.92
N SER A 184 0.77 14.52 0.38
CA SER A 184 0.71 13.46 1.40
C SER A 184 -0.45 12.48 1.23
N MET A 185 -1.61 12.95 0.76
CA MET A 185 -2.84 12.15 0.77
C MET A 185 -3.12 11.38 -0.52
N HIS A 186 -2.37 11.63 -1.58
CA HIS A 186 -2.59 11.02 -2.91
C HIS A 186 -1.29 10.54 -3.56
N THR A 187 -0.31 10.19 -2.75
CA THR A 187 0.94 9.55 -3.23
C THR A 187 0.65 8.14 -3.69
N PHE A 188 1.17 7.74 -4.85
CA PHE A 188 1.08 6.37 -5.36
C PHE A 188 2.18 6.09 -6.38
N PHE A 189 2.46 4.81 -6.63
CA PHE A 189 3.43 4.36 -7.64
C PHE A 189 2.93 3.10 -8.33
N LEU A 190 2.26 3.28 -9.47
CA LEU A 190 1.57 2.20 -10.20
C LEU A 190 2.48 1.04 -10.60
N PRO A 191 3.74 1.27 -11.06
CA PRO A 191 4.59 0.16 -11.50
C PRO A 191 4.83 -0.91 -10.43
N PHE A 192 4.76 -0.55 -9.14
CA PHE A 192 4.92 -1.48 -8.02
C PHE A 192 3.58 -1.90 -7.37
N GLY A 193 2.46 -1.59 -8.01
CA GLY A 193 1.13 -1.98 -7.52
C GLY A 193 0.57 -1.10 -6.40
N SER A 194 1.23 0.01 -6.06
CA SER A 194 0.69 1.03 -5.17
C SER A 194 -0.21 1.95 -5.97
N TYR A 195 -1.51 1.83 -5.78
CA TYR A 195 -2.55 2.57 -6.49
C TYR A 195 -2.98 3.82 -5.69
N PRO A 196 -3.70 4.77 -6.32
CA PRO A 196 -4.05 6.01 -5.66
C PRO A 196 -4.77 5.80 -4.33
N ASN A 197 -4.18 6.32 -3.27
CA ASN A 197 -4.85 6.48 -1.99
C ASN A 197 -5.89 7.61 -2.06
N ASN A 198 -6.84 7.63 -1.14
CA ASN A 198 -7.97 8.54 -1.22
C ASN A 198 -8.19 9.28 0.10
N ALA A 199 -8.28 10.60 0.02
CA ALA A 199 -8.61 11.47 1.14
C ALA A 199 -10.12 11.49 1.48
N ILE A 200 -10.96 11.02 0.56
CA ILE A 200 -12.41 10.90 0.82
C ILE A 200 -12.66 9.67 1.69
N VAL A 201 -13.20 9.90 2.87
CA VAL A 201 -13.46 8.84 3.86
C VAL A 201 -14.38 7.77 3.25
N GLY A 202 -13.91 6.52 3.21
CA GLY A 202 -14.61 5.40 2.58
C GLY A 202 -14.48 5.31 1.05
N GLY A 203 -13.89 6.30 0.38
CA GLY A 203 -13.84 6.39 -1.07
C GLY A 203 -12.92 5.36 -1.75
N SER A 204 -11.93 4.81 -1.05
CA SER A 204 -11.04 3.79 -1.62
C SER A 204 -11.74 2.48 -1.94
N ALA A 205 -12.74 2.08 -1.17
CA ALA A 205 -13.42 0.79 -1.34
C ALA A 205 -14.11 0.64 -2.72
N PRO A 206 -14.96 1.56 -3.17
CA PRO A 206 -15.59 1.45 -4.49
C PRO A 206 -14.58 1.57 -5.65
N ILE A 207 -13.50 2.36 -5.47
CA ILE A 207 -12.45 2.48 -6.49
C ILE A 207 -11.70 1.15 -6.62
N ALA A 208 -11.35 0.51 -5.50
CA ALA A 208 -10.71 -0.80 -5.48
C ALA A 208 -11.57 -1.87 -6.15
N ASN A 209 -12.90 -1.84 -5.97
CA ASN A 209 -13.82 -2.73 -6.67
C ASN A 209 -13.74 -2.56 -8.19
N GLY A 210 -13.64 -1.33 -8.69
CA GLY A 210 -13.43 -1.08 -10.12
C GLY A 210 -12.14 -1.72 -10.63
N ALA A 211 -11.05 -1.62 -9.86
CA ALA A 211 -9.78 -2.27 -10.20
C ALA A 211 -9.87 -3.81 -10.14
N ALA A 212 -10.58 -4.36 -9.16
CA ALA A 212 -10.81 -5.79 -9.06
C ALA A 212 -11.66 -6.31 -10.23
N LEU A 213 -12.70 -5.58 -10.60
CA LEU A 213 -13.53 -5.89 -11.78
C LEU A 213 -12.72 -5.84 -13.07
N PHE A 214 -11.85 -4.83 -13.23
CA PHE A 214 -10.91 -4.75 -14.36
C PHE A 214 -10.04 -6.01 -14.45
N LYS A 215 -9.44 -6.45 -13.34
CA LYS A 215 -8.64 -7.68 -13.33
C LYS A 215 -9.48 -8.90 -13.72
N ARG A 216 -10.66 -9.04 -13.14
CA ARG A 216 -11.56 -10.16 -13.41
C ARG A 216 -11.98 -10.23 -14.88
N ILE A 217 -12.41 -9.11 -15.47
CA ILE A 217 -12.85 -9.03 -16.87
C ILE A 217 -11.70 -9.32 -17.82
N ASN A 218 -10.53 -8.74 -17.56
CA ASN A 218 -9.36 -8.87 -18.42
C ASN A 218 -8.48 -10.08 -18.06
N ARG A 219 -8.92 -10.95 -17.17
CA ARG A 219 -8.18 -12.15 -16.71
C ARG A 219 -6.76 -11.83 -16.27
N LYS A 220 -6.56 -10.70 -15.60
CA LYS A 220 -5.25 -10.30 -15.07
C LYS A 220 -4.99 -11.00 -13.73
N PRO A 221 -3.75 -11.44 -13.47
CA PRO A 221 -3.39 -12.06 -12.20
C PRO A 221 -3.43 -11.06 -11.03
N GLY A 222 -3.34 -11.60 -9.84
CA GLY A 222 -3.25 -10.85 -8.60
C GLY A 222 -4.60 -10.42 -8.03
N ILE A 223 -4.53 -9.94 -6.79
CA ILE A 223 -5.68 -9.44 -6.03
C ILE A 223 -5.67 -7.93 -5.92
N VAL A 224 -6.76 -7.36 -5.43
CA VAL A 224 -6.86 -5.94 -5.10
C VAL A 224 -7.23 -5.82 -3.62
N ILE A 225 -6.43 -5.06 -2.90
CA ILE A 225 -6.64 -4.76 -1.48
C ILE A 225 -7.10 -3.32 -1.34
N SER A 226 -8.12 -3.11 -0.52
CA SER A 226 -8.56 -1.79 -0.10
C SER A 226 -8.41 -1.66 1.41
N ASN A 227 -7.53 -0.77 1.85
CA ASN A 227 -7.40 -0.42 3.25
C ASN A 227 -8.44 0.63 3.61
N VAL A 228 -9.29 0.26 4.55
CA VAL A 228 -10.40 1.10 5.01
C VAL A 228 -10.20 1.37 6.50
N GLY A 229 -10.11 2.64 6.87
CA GLY A 229 -9.99 3.03 8.28
C GLY A 229 -11.25 2.67 9.08
N ASP A 230 -11.11 2.48 10.39
CA ASP A 230 -12.18 2.13 11.32
C ASP A 230 -13.40 3.08 11.23
N ALA A 231 -13.15 4.38 11.23
CA ALA A 231 -14.21 5.37 11.08
C ALA A 231 -14.86 5.33 9.67
N ALA A 232 -14.11 4.96 8.64
CA ALA A 232 -14.62 4.84 7.29
C ALA A 232 -15.59 3.68 7.10
N LEU A 233 -15.52 2.65 7.95
CA LEU A 233 -16.49 1.54 7.94
C LEU A 233 -17.93 1.99 8.19
N ALA A 234 -18.15 3.16 8.80
CA ALA A 234 -19.48 3.74 8.96
C ALA A 234 -20.04 4.42 7.71
N CYS A 235 -19.23 4.60 6.65
CA CYS A 235 -19.64 5.28 5.43
C CYS A 235 -20.43 4.36 4.49
N GLY A 236 -21.54 4.84 3.92
CA GLY A 236 -22.36 4.12 2.96
C GLY A 236 -21.59 3.52 1.79
N PRO A 237 -20.67 4.26 1.11
CA PRO A 237 -19.89 3.74 0.00
C PRO A 237 -19.08 2.48 0.31
N VAL A 238 -18.66 2.28 1.55
CA VAL A 238 -17.94 1.05 1.95
C VAL A 238 -18.88 -0.16 1.92
N TRP A 239 -20.09 -0.01 2.46
CA TRP A 239 -21.09 -1.08 2.46
C TRP A 239 -21.62 -1.38 1.05
N GLU A 240 -21.80 -0.36 0.23
CA GLU A 240 -22.13 -0.52 -1.19
C GLU A 240 -21.02 -1.27 -1.93
N ALA A 241 -19.76 -0.95 -1.65
CA ALA A 241 -18.61 -1.65 -2.22
C ALA A 241 -18.56 -3.12 -1.79
N LEU A 242 -18.78 -3.41 -0.51
CA LEU A 242 -18.86 -4.80 -0.02
C LEU A 242 -19.99 -5.59 -0.68
N ASN A 243 -21.15 -4.96 -0.80
CA ASN A 243 -22.29 -5.57 -1.50
C ASN A 243 -21.96 -5.85 -2.98
N PHE A 244 -21.39 -4.89 -3.68
CA PHE A 244 -20.96 -5.07 -5.07
C PHE A 244 -19.90 -6.17 -5.23
N ALA A 245 -18.91 -6.22 -4.33
CA ALA A 245 -17.87 -7.22 -4.37
C ALA A 245 -18.38 -8.64 -4.12
N SER A 246 -19.51 -8.79 -3.42
CA SER A 246 -20.13 -10.09 -3.12
C SER A 246 -20.89 -10.70 -4.33
N MET A 247 -21.20 -9.89 -5.33
CA MET A 247 -21.94 -10.29 -6.55
C MET A 247 -20.97 -10.84 -7.62
#